data_0d075d997c78399f191bf45a135ea503
#
_entry.id   0d075d997c78399f191bf45a135ea503
#
_cell.length_a   1.000
_cell.length_b   1.000
_cell.length_c   1.000
_cell.angle_alpha   90.00
_cell.angle_beta   90.00
_cell.angle_gamma   90.00
#
_symmetry.space_group_name_H-M   'P 1'
#
loop_
_entity.id
_entity.type
_entity.pdbx_description
1 polymer ?
#
loop_
_entity_poly.entity_id
_entity_poly.type
_entity_poly.pdbx_seq_one_letter_code
_entity_poly.pdbx_strand_id
1 'polypeptide(L)'
;LYAKFADYVGSPEFLSVVSQMTGIEKLIGDETFFGGGTHENLHGQDLDAHVDFNYDERRWLHRRLNLIIFLNHEWDNSWGGLLELHSNPRAPECNQVTAFAPLFNRCVLFETNEYSWHGFPRINLPEDKRHISRKSLSIYLYSKERPQEEIAPPHATFYVNRPLPSHILPGVTLTEHDYQVIRSLMQRRDDMI
;
A
#
# COMPACT_ATOMS: atom_id res chain seq x y z
N LEU A 1 -22.17 6.23 10.09
CA LEU A 1 -21.48 4.95 10.16
C LEU A 1 -19.96 5.14 10.19
N TYR A 2 -19.40 5.90 9.24
CA TYR A 2 -17.96 6.16 9.13
C TYR A 2 -17.36 6.77 10.41
N ALA A 3 -17.98 7.82 10.96
CA ALA A 3 -17.51 8.45 12.20
C ALA A 3 -17.44 7.44 13.37
N LYS A 4 -18.49 6.64 13.56
CA LYS A 4 -18.47 5.59 14.61
C LYS A 4 -17.38 4.55 14.42
N PHE A 5 -17.05 4.23 13.17
CA PHE A 5 -15.97 3.34 12.86
C PHE A 5 -14.60 3.99 13.16
N ALA A 6 -14.43 5.25 12.74
CA ALA A 6 -13.23 6.03 13.03
C ALA A 6 -13.00 6.17 14.55
N ASP A 7 -14.06 6.48 15.31
CA ASP A 7 -14.02 6.54 16.76
C ASP A 7 -13.60 5.19 17.37
N TYR A 8 -14.13 4.07 16.84
CA TYR A 8 -13.81 2.72 17.32
C TYR A 8 -12.34 2.36 17.07
N VAL A 9 -11.81 2.56 15.86
CA VAL A 9 -10.42 2.20 15.53
C VAL A 9 -9.38 3.10 16.22
N GLY A 10 -9.79 4.26 16.70
CA GLY A 10 -8.99 5.12 17.57
C GLY A 10 -9.18 4.84 19.06
N SER A 11 -10.12 3.95 19.44
CA SER A 11 -10.45 3.71 20.84
C SER A 11 -9.34 2.97 21.59
N PRO A 12 -9.18 3.22 22.91
CA PRO A 12 -8.23 2.48 23.75
C PRO A 12 -8.43 0.96 23.71
N GLU A 13 -9.68 0.50 23.61
CA GLU A 13 -10.02 -0.93 23.52
C GLU A 13 -9.45 -1.55 22.24
N PHE A 14 -9.71 -0.92 21.07
CA PHE A 14 -9.18 -1.40 19.79
C PHE A 14 -7.65 -1.40 19.77
N LEU A 15 -7.04 -0.29 20.17
CA LEU A 15 -5.58 -0.15 20.21
C LEU A 15 -4.93 -1.16 21.16
N SER A 16 -5.58 -1.47 22.31
CA SER A 16 -5.11 -2.50 23.23
C SER A 16 -5.13 -3.90 22.60
N VAL A 17 -6.20 -4.25 21.87
CA VAL A 17 -6.28 -5.53 21.15
C VAL A 17 -5.19 -5.64 20.09
N VAL A 18 -4.99 -4.59 19.29
CA VAL A 18 -3.93 -4.57 18.26
C VAL A 18 -2.55 -4.67 18.91
N SER A 19 -2.30 -3.95 20.02
CA SER A 19 -1.04 -4.05 20.77
C SER A 19 -0.78 -5.48 21.26
N GLN A 20 -1.78 -6.15 21.78
CA GLN A 20 -1.65 -7.56 22.22
C GLN A 20 -1.35 -8.51 21.05
N MET A 21 -1.98 -8.28 19.89
CA MET A 21 -1.75 -9.11 18.70
C MET A 21 -0.35 -8.93 18.09
N THR A 22 0.19 -7.73 18.15
CA THR A 22 1.44 -7.35 17.45
C THR A 22 2.65 -7.25 18.36
N GLY A 23 2.44 -7.17 19.67
CA GLY A 23 3.51 -6.89 20.65
C GLY A 23 3.99 -5.42 20.63
N ILE A 24 3.36 -4.55 19.82
CA ILE A 24 3.72 -3.14 19.75
C ILE A 24 2.89 -2.38 20.78
N GLU A 25 3.58 -1.87 21.80
CA GLU A 25 2.93 -1.14 22.88
C GLU A 25 2.67 0.34 22.52
N LYS A 26 1.77 0.97 23.27
CA LYS A 26 1.46 2.41 23.22
C LYS A 26 1.09 2.88 21.82
N LEU A 27 0.33 2.06 21.08
CA LEU A 27 -0.19 2.43 19.77
C LEU A 27 -1.08 3.67 19.86
N ILE A 28 -0.99 4.52 18.84
CA ILE A 28 -1.74 5.75 18.67
C ILE A 28 -2.49 5.66 17.35
N GLY A 29 -3.79 5.94 17.38
CA GLY A 29 -4.62 5.99 16.17
C GLY A 29 -4.31 7.19 15.28
N ASP A 30 -4.71 7.11 14.03
CA ASP A 30 -4.60 8.23 13.10
C ASP A 30 -5.91 9.02 13.04
N GLU A 31 -5.98 10.09 13.79
CA GLU A 31 -7.13 10.98 13.81
C GLU A 31 -7.29 11.79 12.51
N THR A 32 -6.21 11.92 11.74
CA THR A 32 -6.17 12.73 10.53
C THR A 32 -6.44 11.96 9.25
N PHE A 33 -6.28 10.64 9.29
CA PHE A 33 -6.29 9.75 8.11
C PHE A 33 -5.37 10.23 6.99
N PHE A 34 -4.22 10.84 7.34
CA PHE A 34 -3.26 11.34 6.37
C PHE A 34 -2.67 10.19 5.55
N GLY A 35 -2.95 10.20 4.25
CA GLY A 35 -2.62 9.11 3.32
C GLY A 35 -3.45 7.83 3.50
N GLY A 36 -4.34 7.79 4.50
CA GLY A 36 -5.28 6.71 4.76
C GLY A 36 -6.71 7.04 4.34
N GLY A 37 -7.68 6.36 4.96
CA GLY A 37 -9.10 6.54 4.69
C GLY A 37 -9.61 5.58 3.60
N THR A 38 -10.63 6.01 2.87
CA THR A 38 -11.28 5.20 1.83
C THR A 38 -10.55 5.30 0.51
N HIS A 39 -10.29 4.13 -0.10
CA HIS A 39 -9.69 4.02 -1.42
C HIS A 39 -10.62 3.26 -2.36
N GLU A 40 -10.74 3.75 -3.57
CA GLU A 40 -11.47 3.12 -4.66
C GLU A 40 -10.59 3.05 -5.90
N ASN A 41 -10.38 1.83 -6.42
CA ASN A 41 -9.56 1.61 -7.59
C ASN A 41 -10.37 0.93 -8.70
N LEU A 42 -10.24 1.44 -9.91
CA LEU A 42 -11.02 1.03 -11.07
C LEU A 42 -10.26 0.01 -11.94
N HIS A 43 -10.97 -0.57 -12.91
CA HIS A 43 -10.36 -1.38 -13.97
C HIS A 43 -9.19 -0.62 -14.62
N GLY A 44 -8.09 -1.31 -14.82
CA GLY A 44 -6.87 -0.77 -15.43
C GLY A 44 -5.88 -0.12 -14.43
N GLN A 45 -6.30 0.16 -13.20
CA GLN A 45 -5.42 0.70 -12.16
C GLN A 45 -4.62 -0.40 -11.46
N ASP A 46 -3.47 -0.03 -10.95
CA ASP A 46 -2.57 -0.82 -10.12
C ASP A 46 -1.84 0.09 -9.13
N LEU A 47 -1.09 -0.50 -8.21
CA LEU A 47 -0.22 0.21 -7.29
C LEU A 47 1.12 -0.53 -7.22
N ASP A 48 2.17 0.13 -7.66
CA ASP A 48 3.51 -0.45 -7.66
C ASP A 48 3.96 -0.82 -6.24
N ALA A 49 4.77 -1.86 -6.13
CA ALA A 49 5.34 -2.25 -4.86
C ALA A 49 6.14 -1.08 -4.27
N HIS A 50 5.82 -0.73 -3.04
CA HIS A 50 6.39 0.41 -2.33
C HIS A 50 6.55 0.12 -0.84
N VAL A 51 7.37 0.94 -0.21
CA VAL A 51 7.44 1.09 1.24
C VAL A 51 6.89 2.46 1.57
N ASP A 52 6.02 2.51 2.55
CA ASP A 52 5.38 3.74 2.99
C ASP A 52 6.36 4.67 3.73
N PHE A 53 5.99 5.96 3.85
CA PHE A 53 6.68 6.88 4.75
C PHE A 53 6.72 6.29 6.17
N ASN A 54 7.83 6.46 6.86
CA ASN A 54 8.08 5.83 8.15
C ASN A 54 7.82 6.75 9.36
N TYR A 55 7.74 8.06 9.13
CA TYR A 55 7.66 9.05 10.22
C TYR A 55 6.74 10.22 9.88
N ASP A 56 5.82 10.55 10.77
CA ASP A 56 4.98 11.75 10.67
C ASP A 56 5.66 12.91 11.41
N GLU A 57 6.33 13.78 10.68
CA GLU A 57 7.07 14.93 11.23
C GLU A 57 6.18 15.96 11.92
N ARG A 58 4.89 16.04 11.57
CA ARG A 58 3.94 17.00 12.16
C ARG A 58 3.55 16.60 13.58
N ARG A 59 3.43 15.29 13.82
CA ARG A 59 3.02 14.72 15.11
C ARG A 59 4.17 14.09 15.88
N TRP A 60 5.36 14.00 15.28
CA TRP A 60 6.53 13.34 15.84
C TRP A 60 6.25 11.88 16.20
N LEU A 61 5.66 11.15 15.25
CA LEU A 61 5.22 9.77 15.44
C LEU A 61 5.83 8.84 14.40
N HIS A 62 6.30 7.67 14.87
CA HIS A 62 6.71 6.58 14.00
C HIS A 62 5.47 5.85 13.48
N ARG A 63 5.38 5.63 12.18
CA ARG A 63 4.36 4.77 11.59
C ARG A 63 4.73 3.33 11.87
N ARG A 64 3.82 2.58 12.50
CA ARG A 64 4.10 1.22 12.98
C ARG A 64 3.32 0.15 12.24
N LEU A 65 2.06 0.40 11.94
CA LEU A 65 1.18 -0.61 11.39
C LEU A 65 0.29 -0.01 10.28
N ASN A 66 0.08 -0.81 9.25
CA ASN A 66 -1.00 -0.63 8.30
C ASN A 66 -2.11 -1.64 8.60
N LEU A 67 -3.33 -1.16 8.66
CA LEU A 67 -4.54 -1.97 8.76
C LEU A 67 -5.41 -1.64 7.56
N ILE A 68 -5.62 -2.62 6.68
CA ILE A 68 -6.39 -2.47 5.46
C ILE A 68 -7.62 -3.37 5.53
N ILE A 69 -8.80 -2.76 5.49
CA ILE A 69 -10.09 -3.46 5.49
C ILE A 69 -10.67 -3.40 4.10
N PHE A 70 -11.03 -4.54 3.53
CA PHE A 70 -11.63 -4.64 2.21
C PHE A 70 -13.15 -4.66 2.27
N LEU A 71 -13.78 -4.07 1.25
CA LEU A 71 -15.22 -3.81 1.23
C LEU A 71 -15.94 -4.44 0.02
N ASN A 72 -15.28 -5.31 -0.76
CA ASN A 72 -15.85 -5.95 -1.94
C ASN A 72 -16.60 -7.22 -1.58
N HIS A 73 -17.90 -7.27 -1.85
CA HIS A 73 -18.71 -8.46 -1.62
C HIS A 73 -18.34 -9.63 -2.53
N GLU A 74 -17.85 -9.34 -3.73
CA GLU A 74 -17.33 -10.33 -4.66
C GLU A 74 -15.98 -9.87 -5.21
N TRP A 75 -15.05 -10.79 -5.41
CA TRP A 75 -13.81 -10.58 -6.11
C TRP A 75 -13.21 -11.91 -6.55
N ASP A 76 -12.87 -12.02 -7.83
CA ASP A 76 -12.15 -13.16 -8.34
C ASP A 76 -10.64 -12.86 -8.41
N ASN A 77 -9.82 -13.82 -8.01
CA ASN A 77 -8.37 -13.64 -7.99
C ASN A 77 -7.77 -13.36 -9.38
N SER A 78 -8.41 -13.86 -10.44
CA SER A 78 -8.00 -13.62 -11.82
C SER A 78 -8.17 -12.16 -12.28
N TRP A 79 -8.96 -11.36 -11.53
CA TRP A 79 -9.15 -9.94 -11.84
C TRP A 79 -7.98 -9.06 -11.42
N GLY A 80 -6.95 -9.60 -10.75
CA GLY A 80 -5.87 -8.80 -10.19
C GLY A 80 -6.32 -7.97 -8.98
N GLY A 81 -5.61 -6.92 -8.64
CA GLY A 81 -5.96 -6.03 -7.53
C GLY A 81 -5.83 -6.66 -6.13
N LEU A 82 -5.23 -7.85 -6.00
CA LEU A 82 -4.95 -8.46 -4.71
C LEU A 82 -3.90 -7.63 -3.98
N LEU A 83 -4.05 -7.42 -2.68
CA LEU A 83 -2.95 -6.85 -1.90
C LEU A 83 -1.81 -7.85 -1.88
N GLU A 84 -0.66 -7.43 -2.36
CA GLU A 84 0.57 -8.24 -2.37
C GLU A 84 1.55 -7.68 -1.34
N LEU A 85 2.09 -8.58 -0.50
CA LEU A 85 3.23 -8.32 0.36
C LEU A 85 4.43 -9.04 -0.25
N HIS A 86 5.52 -8.32 -0.46
CA HIS A 86 6.71 -8.81 -1.15
C HIS A 86 7.90 -8.90 -0.19
N SER A 87 8.69 -9.95 -0.28
CA SER A 87 9.94 -10.08 0.49
C SER A 87 11.06 -9.17 -0.04
N ASN A 88 11.23 -9.10 -1.36
CA ASN A 88 12.18 -8.21 -2.02
C ASN A 88 11.83 -8.00 -3.50
N PRO A 89 10.97 -7.05 -3.83
CA PRO A 89 10.56 -6.81 -5.22
C PRO A 89 11.67 -6.21 -6.10
N ARG A 90 12.81 -5.82 -5.51
CA ARG A 90 14.01 -5.38 -6.26
C ARG A 90 14.83 -6.52 -6.82
N ALA A 91 14.62 -7.75 -6.31
CA ALA A 91 15.26 -8.98 -6.78
C ALA A 91 14.17 -10.00 -7.16
N PRO A 92 13.56 -9.86 -8.36
CA PRO A 92 12.40 -10.66 -8.78
C PRO A 92 12.63 -12.16 -8.71
N GLU A 93 13.87 -12.60 -8.95
CA GLU A 93 14.28 -14.02 -8.96
C GLU A 93 14.19 -14.72 -7.60
N CYS A 94 14.21 -13.95 -6.50
CA CYS A 94 14.08 -14.49 -5.15
C CYS A 94 12.93 -13.85 -4.37
N ASN A 95 12.11 -13.02 -5.01
CA ASN A 95 10.99 -12.36 -4.38
C ASN A 95 9.86 -13.34 -4.06
N GLN A 96 9.51 -13.44 -2.78
CA GLN A 96 8.33 -14.17 -2.33
C GLN A 96 7.16 -13.22 -2.18
N VAL A 97 6.00 -13.61 -2.68
CA VAL A 97 4.79 -12.79 -2.66
C VAL A 97 3.68 -13.52 -1.92
N THR A 98 3.10 -12.85 -0.94
CA THR A 98 1.87 -13.29 -0.28
C THR A 98 0.74 -12.36 -0.70
N ALA A 99 -0.33 -12.91 -1.29
CA ALA A 99 -1.43 -12.13 -1.88
C ALA A 99 -2.76 -12.35 -1.14
N PHE A 100 -3.52 -11.27 -0.97
CA PHE A 100 -4.80 -11.26 -0.29
C PHE A 100 -5.89 -10.66 -1.18
N ALA A 101 -6.91 -11.45 -1.51
CA ALA A 101 -8.06 -10.95 -2.26
C ALA A 101 -8.82 -9.87 -1.46
N PRO A 102 -9.30 -8.79 -2.09
CA PRO A 102 -9.99 -7.69 -1.43
C PRO A 102 -11.44 -8.00 -1.08
N LEU A 103 -11.68 -9.08 -0.34
CA LEU A 103 -13.02 -9.56 0.01
C LEU A 103 -13.60 -8.81 1.21
N PHE A 104 -14.91 -8.62 1.20
CA PHE A 104 -15.65 -7.93 2.25
C PHE A 104 -15.31 -8.45 3.65
N ASN A 105 -15.12 -7.52 4.57
CA ASN A 105 -14.76 -7.77 5.97
C ASN A 105 -13.42 -8.50 6.18
N ARG A 106 -12.59 -8.62 5.15
CA ARG A 106 -11.21 -9.06 5.31
C ARG A 106 -10.37 -7.89 5.79
N CYS A 107 -9.67 -8.11 6.89
CA CYS A 107 -8.69 -7.18 7.41
C CYS A 107 -7.28 -7.76 7.24
N VAL A 108 -6.37 -6.99 6.68
CA VAL A 108 -4.93 -7.31 6.64
C VAL A 108 -4.20 -6.29 7.49
N LEU A 109 -3.52 -6.79 8.51
CA LEU A 109 -2.68 -6.01 9.42
C LEU A 109 -1.23 -6.41 9.19
N PHE A 110 -0.36 -5.45 8.95
CA PHE A 110 1.08 -5.69 8.80
C PHE A 110 1.91 -4.54 9.36
N GLU A 111 3.10 -4.89 9.83
CA GLU A 111 4.04 -3.92 10.35
C GLU A 111 4.68 -3.12 9.22
N THR A 112 4.86 -1.81 9.45
CA THR A 112 5.57 -0.91 8.52
C THR A 112 7.02 -0.72 8.98
N ASN A 113 7.93 -1.05 8.06
CA ASN A 113 9.38 -0.90 8.22
C ASN A 113 10.01 -0.74 6.83
N GLU A 114 11.32 -0.69 6.76
CA GLU A 114 12.09 -0.50 5.51
C GLU A 114 11.97 -1.68 4.52
N TYR A 115 11.31 -2.77 4.91
CA TYR A 115 11.16 -4.00 4.13
C TYR A 115 9.70 -4.38 3.90
N SER A 116 8.76 -3.56 4.38
CA SER A 116 7.30 -3.82 4.27
C SER A 116 6.76 -3.49 2.87
N TRP A 117 7.40 -4.06 1.85
CA TRP A 117 7.03 -3.87 0.45
C TRP A 117 5.64 -4.39 0.18
N HIS A 118 4.78 -3.52 -0.36
CA HIS A 118 3.41 -3.90 -0.69
C HIS A 118 2.87 -3.09 -1.86
N GLY A 119 1.83 -3.65 -2.49
CA GLY A 119 1.17 -3.04 -3.63
C GLY A 119 0.03 -3.91 -4.12
N PHE A 120 -0.43 -3.70 -5.34
CA PHE A 120 -1.35 -4.61 -5.98
C PHE A 120 -1.18 -4.59 -7.52
N PRO A 121 -1.29 -5.77 -8.18
CA PRO A 121 -1.19 -5.87 -9.62
C PRO A 121 -2.41 -5.25 -10.29
N ARG A 122 -2.28 -4.96 -11.58
CA ARG A 122 -3.30 -4.35 -12.39
C ARG A 122 -4.65 -5.04 -12.27
N ILE A 123 -5.68 -4.24 -12.06
CA ILE A 123 -7.07 -4.70 -12.01
C ILE A 123 -7.57 -4.91 -13.44
N ASN A 124 -7.92 -6.15 -13.77
CA ASN A 124 -8.40 -6.57 -15.10
C ASN A 124 -9.80 -7.17 -15.00
N LEU A 125 -10.79 -6.32 -14.76
CA LEU A 125 -12.19 -6.74 -14.68
C LEU A 125 -12.71 -7.15 -16.05
N PRO A 126 -13.45 -8.27 -16.14
CA PRO A 126 -14.19 -8.61 -17.36
C PRO A 126 -15.22 -7.53 -17.69
N GLU A 127 -15.68 -7.48 -18.93
CA GLU A 127 -16.49 -6.37 -19.44
C GLU A 127 -17.80 -6.18 -18.66
N ASP A 128 -18.46 -7.27 -18.31
CA ASP A 128 -19.70 -7.27 -17.51
C ASP A 128 -19.49 -6.86 -16.05
N LYS A 129 -18.24 -6.85 -15.55
CA LYS A 129 -17.87 -6.46 -14.19
C LYS A 129 -17.20 -5.09 -14.08
N ARG A 130 -17.02 -4.36 -15.18
CA ARG A 130 -16.37 -3.03 -15.16
C ARG A 130 -17.13 -1.95 -14.40
N HIS A 131 -18.34 -2.23 -13.97
CA HIS A 131 -19.13 -1.36 -13.10
C HIS A 131 -18.75 -1.47 -11.62
N ILE A 132 -17.97 -2.47 -11.22
CA ILE A 132 -17.46 -2.60 -9.86
C ILE A 132 -16.06 -2.00 -9.75
N SER A 133 -15.64 -1.77 -8.51
CA SER A 133 -14.33 -1.24 -8.17
C SER A 133 -13.74 -1.98 -6.97
N ARG A 134 -12.42 -1.95 -6.84
CA ARG A 134 -11.72 -2.43 -5.64
C ARG A 134 -11.83 -1.38 -4.55
N LYS A 135 -12.43 -1.72 -3.42
CA LYS A 135 -12.69 -0.81 -2.32
C LYS A 135 -11.98 -1.26 -1.06
N SER A 136 -11.30 -0.33 -0.42
CA SER A 136 -10.65 -0.56 0.87
C SER A 136 -10.73 0.67 1.77
N LEU A 137 -10.52 0.42 3.05
CA LEU A 137 -10.32 1.44 4.07
C LEU A 137 -8.96 1.16 4.72
N SER A 138 -8.06 2.13 4.64
CA SER A 138 -6.72 2.04 5.21
C SER A 138 -6.61 2.89 6.47
N ILE A 139 -6.06 2.30 7.52
CA ILE A 139 -5.84 2.94 8.81
C ILE A 139 -4.39 2.72 9.17
N TYR A 140 -3.75 3.78 9.64
CA TYR A 140 -2.36 3.73 10.06
C TYR A 140 -2.28 3.90 11.57
N LEU A 141 -1.46 3.06 12.20
CA LEU A 141 -1.23 3.16 13.64
C LEU A 141 0.23 3.54 13.88
N TYR A 142 0.41 4.38 14.86
CA TYR A 142 1.67 5.02 15.18
C TYR A 142 2.11 4.73 16.61
N SER A 143 3.36 5.07 16.94
CA SER A 143 3.86 5.17 18.31
C SER A 143 4.84 6.34 18.42
N LYS A 144 5.02 6.86 19.65
CA LYS A 144 6.04 7.87 19.93
C LYS A 144 7.45 7.29 19.95
N GLU A 145 7.53 6.06 20.39
CA GLU A 145 8.78 5.33 20.55
C GLU A 145 8.84 4.18 19.56
N ARG A 146 10.04 3.87 19.08
CA ARG A 146 10.35 2.70 18.26
C ARG A 146 11.67 2.12 18.77
N PRO A 147 11.87 0.78 18.78
CA PRO A 147 13.17 0.18 19.12
C PRO A 147 14.30 0.84 18.31
N GLN A 148 15.40 1.14 18.96
CA GLN A 148 16.51 1.90 18.35
C GLN A 148 17.06 1.23 17.09
N GLU A 149 17.08 -0.11 17.08
CA GLU A 149 17.54 -0.94 15.96
C GLU A 149 16.60 -0.94 14.75
N GLU A 150 15.35 -0.48 14.94
CA GLU A 150 14.35 -0.38 13.88
C GLU A 150 14.19 1.06 13.35
N ILE A 151 14.88 2.04 13.93
CA ILE A 151 14.77 3.42 13.52
C ILE A 151 15.59 3.64 12.25
N ALA A 152 14.91 4.04 11.17
CA ALA A 152 15.53 4.53 9.96
C ALA A 152 15.38 6.07 9.86
N PRO A 153 16.21 6.74 9.06
CA PRO A 153 16.00 8.16 8.76
C PRO A 153 14.60 8.41 8.19
N PRO A 154 13.96 9.53 8.54
CA PRO A 154 12.66 9.88 7.96
C PRO A 154 12.70 9.91 6.43
N HIS A 155 11.71 9.29 5.79
CA HIS A 155 11.56 9.28 4.33
C HIS A 155 10.09 9.30 3.91
N ALA A 156 9.83 9.79 2.72
CA ALA A 156 8.54 9.68 2.05
C ALA A 156 8.33 8.26 1.51
N THR A 157 7.10 7.94 1.08
CA THR A 157 6.83 6.68 0.37
C THR A 157 7.74 6.55 -0.84
N PHE A 158 8.37 5.39 -1.02
CA PHE A 158 9.21 5.10 -2.17
C PHE A 158 8.84 3.79 -2.84
N TYR A 159 8.93 3.79 -4.17
CA TYR A 159 8.44 2.73 -5.04
C TYR A 159 9.59 1.94 -5.66
N VAL A 160 9.31 0.68 -6.01
CA VAL A 160 10.20 -0.06 -6.92
C VAL A 160 10.11 0.56 -8.30
N ASN A 161 11.26 0.89 -8.88
CA ASN A 161 11.29 1.40 -10.24
C ASN A 161 10.84 0.30 -11.21
N ARG A 162 9.87 0.61 -12.06
CA ARG A 162 9.57 -0.26 -13.21
C ARG A 162 10.76 -0.21 -14.17
N PRO A 163 11.30 -1.38 -14.58
CA PRO A 163 12.37 -1.39 -15.57
C PRO A 163 11.85 -0.82 -16.89
N LEU A 164 12.71 -0.11 -17.60
CA LEU A 164 12.45 0.24 -18.99
C LEU A 164 12.32 -1.05 -19.81
N PRO A 165 11.51 -1.05 -20.90
CA PRO A 165 11.49 -2.15 -21.83
C PRO A 165 12.91 -2.54 -22.25
N SER A 166 13.19 -3.84 -22.35
CA SER A 166 14.54 -4.38 -22.56
C SER A 166 15.23 -3.90 -23.86
N HIS A 167 14.46 -3.43 -24.83
CA HIS A 167 15.01 -2.86 -26.08
C HIS A 167 15.44 -1.39 -25.94
N ILE A 168 15.07 -0.71 -24.85
CA ILE A 168 15.45 0.68 -24.58
C ILE A 168 16.80 0.68 -23.86
N LEU A 169 17.87 0.78 -24.63
CA LEU A 169 19.25 0.78 -24.16
C LEU A 169 19.94 2.11 -24.51
N PRO A 170 21.01 2.49 -23.80
CA PRO A 170 21.82 3.65 -24.18
C PRO A 170 22.29 3.57 -25.63
N GLY A 171 22.08 4.64 -26.41
CA GLY A 171 22.48 4.71 -27.82
C GLY A 171 21.44 4.20 -28.83
N VAL A 172 20.31 3.66 -28.37
CA VAL A 172 19.21 3.25 -29.26
C VAL A 172 18.37 4.48 -29.63
N THR A 173 18.00 4.59 -30.91
CA THR A 173 17.04 5.60 -31.36
C THR A 173 15.62 5.20 -30.91
N LEU A 174 14.99 6.05 -30.12
CA LEU A 174 13.65 5.80 -29.59
C LEU A 174 12.59 6.04 -30.66
N THR A 175 11.59 5.18 -30.69
CA THR A 175 10.37 5.36 -31.48
C THR A 175 9.37 6.25 -30.73
N GLU A 176 8.33 6.74 -31.41
CA GLU A 176 7.24 7.48 -30.74
C GLU A 176 6.54 6.63 -29.67
N HIS A 177 6.41 5.33 -29.90
CA HIS A 177 5.88 4.40 -28.91
C HIS A 177 6.76 4.33 -27.64
N ASP A 178 8.09 4.30 -27.80
CA ASP A 178 9.03 4.30 -26.67
C ASP A 178 8.91 5.59 -25.85
N TYR A 179 8.79 6.74 -26.50
CA TYR A 179 8.53 8.00 -25.83
C TYR A 179 7.23 7.99 -25.03
N GLN A 180 6.16 7.41 -25.56
CA GLN A 180 4.89 7.27 -24.84
C GLN A 180 5.03 6.35 -23.61
N VAL A 181 5.75 5.24 -23.74
CA VAL A 181 6.03 4.32 -22.63
C VAL A 181 6.84 5.03 -21.55
N ILE A 182 7.92 5.70 -21.92
CA ILE A 182 8.77 6.44 -20.97
C ILE A 182 7.97 7.53 -20.27
N ARG A 183 7.20 8.32 -20.98
CA ARG A 183 6.34 9.37 -20.41
C ARG A 183 5.33 8.77 -19.43
N SER A 184 4.69 7.67 -19.78
CA SER A 184 3.75 6.97 -18.88
C SER A 184 4.43 6.50 -17.59
N LEU A 185 5.66 5.99 -17.67
CA LEU A 185 6.42 5.58 -16.49
C LEU A 185 6.85 6.78 -15.62
N MET A 186 7.16 7.92 -16.23
CA MET A 186 7.50 9.16 -15.52
C MET A 186 6.26 9.78 -14.86
N GLN A 187 5.15 9.88 -15.59
CA GLN A 187 3.91 10.50 -15.13
C GLN A 187 3.33 9.72 -13.94
N ARG A 188 3.42 8.39 -13.92
CA ARG A 188 3.03 7.58 -12.75
C ARG A 188 3.81 7.93 -11.49
N ARG A 189 5.06 8.39 -11.61
CA ARG A 189 5.85 8.85 -10.46
C ARG A 189 5.31 10.17 -9.91
N ASP A 190 4.91 11.07 -10.79
CA ASP A 190 4.40 12.39 -10.40
C ASP A 190 2.99 12.29 -9.78
N ASP A 191 2.16 11.36 -10.26
CA ASP A 191 0.80 11.11 -9.75
C ASP A 191 0.79 10.37 -8.38
N MET A 192 1.93 9.81 -7.94
CA MET A 192 2.08 9.04 -6.70
C MET A 192 2.76 9.82 -5.57
N ILE A 193 3.15 11.07 -5.80
CA ILE A 193 3.73 12.01 -4.83
C ILE A 193 2.64 12.99 -4.35
#